data_ebfc70615a3e0f26596d48b7d8aeb142
#
_entry.id   ebfc70615a3e0f26596d48b7d8aeb142
#
_cell.length_a   1.000
_cell.length_b   1.000
_cell.length_c   1.000
_cell.angle_alpha   90.00
_cell.angle_beta   90.00
_cell.angle_gamma   90.00
#
_symmetry.space_group_name_H-M   'P 1'
#
loop_
_entity.id
_entity.type
_entity.pdbx_description
1 polymer ?
#
loop_
_entity_poly.entity_id
_entity_poly.type
_entity_poly.pdbx_seq_one_letter_code
_entity_poly.pdbx_strand_id
1 'polypeptide(L)'
;FTPYLYEIEASWNVDGKTDTQTRTFGMRNVEQGKHHIRLNGRDIHLRGVLDCAVFPLTGYPSTNVDDWKRIFTTIKEYGMNHVRFHSWCPPEAAFEAGDEVGMYLQAELPMWIKDVGKYPDRRDFFEKEMYAILDAYGNHPSFILMCNGNENEGNFAVLEDLVKKAQKYDNRRLYSASTARTHTPSDQYYVSHVTSKGWITVYEGKPSTDWDRC
;
A
#
# COMPACT_ATOMS: atom_id res chain seq x y z
N PHE A 1 0.31 0.01 -20.27
CA PHE A 1 -0.45 -0.88 -19.38
C PHE A 1 -1.85 -0.31 -19.19
N THR A 2 -2.86 -1.08 -19.57
CA THR A 2 -4.28 -0.72 -19.42
C THR A 2 -4.89 -1.67 -18.39
N PRO A 3 -5.38 -1.16 -17.25
CA PRO A 3 -6.04 -2.01 -16.26
C PRO A 3 -7.37 -2.54 -16.84
N TYR A 4 -7.76 -3.71 -16.36
CA TYR A 4 -9.06 -4.28 -16.70
C TYR A 4 -9.82 -4.57 -15.40
N LEU A 5 -10.98 -3.96 -15.28
CA LEU A 5 -11.89 -4.17 -14.17
C LEU A 5 -13.07 -5.02 -14.63
N TYR A 6 -13.40 -5.99 -13.80
CA TYR A 6 -14.62 -6.79 -13.93
C TYR A 6 -15.72 -6.17 -13.07
N GLU A 7 -16.95 -6.42 -13.44
CA GLU A 7 -18.11 -6.02 -12.67
C GLU A 7 -18.86 -7.28 -12.21
N ILE A 8 -19.26 -7.27 -10.96
CA ILE A 8 -20.15 -8.28 -10.39
C ILE A 8 -21.44 -7.61 -9.95
N GLU A 9 -22.56 -8.13 -10.41
CA GLU A 9 -23.89 -7.74 -9.98
C GLU A 9 -24.48 -8.83 -9.08
N ALA A 10 -24.92 -8.45 -7.89
CA ALA A 10 -25.63 -9.31 -6.97
C ALA A 10 -27.05 -8.79 -6.77
N SER A 11 -28.04 -9.64 -7.03
CA SER A 11 -29.45 -9.32 -6.82
C SER A 11 -30.06 -10.28 -5.82
N TRP A 12 -30.89 -9.76 -4.94
CA TRP A 12 -31.67 -10.57 -3.99
C TRP A 12 -33.11 -10.08 -3.94
N ASN A 13 -34.03 -10.99 -3.63
CA ASN A 13 -35.45 -10.69 -3.48
C ASN A 13 -35.91 -11.03 -2.06
N VAL A 14 -36.51 -10.06 -1.42
CA VAL A 14 -37.17 -10.24 -0.09
C VAL A 14 -38.59 -9.70 -0.17
N ASP A 15 -39.58 -10.52 0.10
CA ASP A 15 -40.99 -10.16 0.10
C ASP A 15 -41.46 -9.49 -1.20
N GLY A 16 -40.98 -10.00 -2.36
CA GLY A 16 -41.32 -9.47 -3.68
C GLY A 16 -40.61 -8.16 -4.07
N LYS A 17 -39.71 -7.63 -3.24
CA LYS A 17 -38.85 -6.49 -3.54
C LYS A 17 -37.47 -6.98 -3.92
N THR A 18 -37.01 -6.56 -5.10
CA THR A 18 -35.65 -6.85 -5.55
C THR A 18 -34.74 -5.67 -5.21
N ASP A 19 -33.60 -5.98 -4.62
CA ASP A 19 -32.48 -5.05 -4.48
C ASP A 19 -31.29 -5.59 -5.25
N THR A 20 -30.46 -4.70 -5.79
CA THR A 20 -29.33 -5.05 -6.63
C THR A 20 -28.11 -4.19 -6.25
N GLN A 21 -26.97 -4.81 -6.10
CA GLN A 21 -25.71 -4.11 -5.90
C GLN A 21 -24.66 -4.55 -6.91
N THR A 22 -23.94 -3.58 -7.41
CA THR A 22 -22.85 -3.76 -8.35
C THR A 22 -21.53 -3.38 -7.68
N ARG A 23 -20.49 -4.17 -7.93
CA ARG A 23 -19.12 -3.89 -7.46
C ARG A 23 -18.13 -4.21 -8.56
N THR A 24 -17.09 -3.39 -8.64
CA THR A 24 -15.95 -3.64 -9.51
C THR A 24 -14.85 -4.40 -8.78
N PHE A 25 -14.09 -5.20 -9.50
CA PHE A 25 -12.90 -5.88 -8.99
C PHE A 25 -11.88 -6.13 -10.10
N GLY A 26 -10.64 -6.40 -9.71
CA GLY A 26 -9.57 -6.73 -10.65
C GLY A 26 -8.90 -8.06 -10.29
N MET A 27 -8.49 -8.80 -11.33
CA MET A 27 -7.73 -10.04 -11.17
C MET A 27 -6.26 -9.73 -11.04
N ARG A 28 -5.71 -9.87 -9.84
CA ARG A 28 -4.29 -9.68 -9.57
C ARG A 28 -3.73 -10.74 -8.64
N ASN A 29 -2.48 -11.09 -8.89
CA ASN A 29 -1.65 -11.85 -7.98
C ASN A 29 -0.34 -11.08 -7.78
N VAL A 30 -0.04 -10.71 -6.53
CA VAL A 30 1.16 -9.96 -6.16
C VAL A 30 2.07 -10.90 -5.38
N GLU A 31 3.30 -11.05 -5.83
CA GLU A 31 4.26 -12.00 -5.26
C GLU A 31 5.62 -11.33 -5.00
N GLN A 32 6.28 -11.80 -3.96
CA GLN A 32 7.68 -11.51 -3.75
C GLN A 32 8.52 -12.38 -4.70
N GLY A 33 9.16 -11.76 -5.69
CA GLY A 33 10.13 -12.44 -6.53
C GLY A 33 11.53 -12.47 -5.92
N LYS A 34 12.48 -13.07 -6.63
CA LYS A 34 13.85 -13.15 -6.16
C LYS A 34 14.54 -11.77 -6.10
N HIS A 35 14.27 -10.92 -7.07
CA HIS A 35 14.88 -9.60 -7.23
C HIS A 35 13.86 -8.49 -7.42
N HIS A 36 12.65 -8.82 -7.84
CA HIS A 36 11.58 -7.89 -8.19
C HIS A 36 10.27 -8.30 -7.54
N ILE A 37 9.37 -7.35 -7.35
CA ILE A 37 7.98 -7.65 -7.10
C ILE A 37 7.38 -8.19 -8.40
N ARG A 38 6.57 -9.24 -8.29
CA ARG A 38 5.90 -9.83 -9.45
C ARG A 38 4.40 -9.55 -9.38
N LEU A 39 3.84 -9.19 -10.52
CA LEU A 39 2.41 -9.01 -10.69
C LEU A 39 1.92 -9.91 -11.83
N ASN A 40 0.98 -10.79 -11.52
CA ASN A 40 0.44 -11.76 -12.47
C ASN A 40 1.55 -12.55 -13.20
N GLY A 41 2.55 -13.00 -12.43
CA GLY A 41 3.67 -13.78 -12.91
C GLY A 41 4.75 -13.00 -13.68
N ARG A 42 4.64 -11.67 -13.79
CA ARG A 42 5.63 -10.81 -14.46
C ARG A 42 6.34 -9.92 -13.46
N ASP A 43 7.64 -9.76 -13.62
CA ASP A 43 8.42 -8.81 -12.83
C ASP A 43 8.00 -7.39 -13.17
N ILE A 44 7.83 -6.56 -12.15
CA ILE A 44 7.46 -5.15 -12.29
C ILE A 44 8.52 -4.26 -11.63
N HIS A 45 8.72 -3.09 -12.24
CA HIS A 45 9.53 -2.01 -11.67
C HIS A 45 8.61 -0.90 -11.19
N LEU A 46 8.61 -0.64 -9.89
CA LEU A 46 7.83 0.45 -9.30
C LEU A 46 8.63 1.75 -9.39
N ARG A 47 8.16 2.66 -10.24
CA ARG A 47 8.64 4.04 -10.31
C ARG A 47 7.60 4.91 -9.65
N GLY A 48 7.89 5.32 -8.41
CA GLY A 48 6.88 5.93 -7.56
C GLY A 48 7.14 7.39 -7.22
N VAL A 49 6.06 8.04 -6.82
CA VAL A 49 6.07 9.31 -6.14
C VAL A 49 5.69 9.13 -4.68
N LEU A 50 6.12 10.06 -3.84
CA LEU A 50 5.79 10.11 -2.44
C LEU A 50 4.66 11.13 -2.23
N ASP A 51 3.59 10.72 -1.55
CA ASP A 51 2.51 11.61 -1.11
C ASP A 51 2.53 11.71 0.43
N CYS A 52 2.77 12.92 0.93
CA CYS A 52 2.85 13.23 2.36
C CYS A 52 1.58 13.91 2.89
N ALA A 53 0.43 13.71 2.27
CA ALA A 53 -0.85 14.33 2.67
C ALA A 53 -0.80 15.87 2.69
N VAL A 54 -0.13 16.49 1.71
CA VAL A 54 0.00 17.95 1.62
C VAL A 54 -1.04 18.49 0.65
N PHE A 55 -2.08 19.11 1.19
CA PHE A 55 -3.20 19.67 0.42
C PHE A 55 -3.34 21.18 0.73
N PRO A 56 -2.48 22.06 0.14
CA PRO A 56 -2.41 23.45 0.54
C PRO A 56 -3.64 24.28 0.21
N LEU A 57 -4.45 23.85 -0.76
CA LEU A 57 -5.67 24.57 -1.16
C LEU A 57 -6.90 24.18 -0.34
N THR A 58 -6.97 22.93 0.10
CA THR A 58 -8.16 22.37 0.76
C THR A 58 -7.94 22.06 2.24
N GLY A 59 -6.69 21.80 2.63
CA GLY A 59 -6.32 21.33 3.96
C GLY A 59 -6.64 19.85 4.24
N TYR A 60 -7.23 19.14 3.29
CA TYR A 60 -7.57 17.71 3.39
C TYR A 60 -7.56 17.04 2.00
N PRO A 61 -7.42 15.70 1.93
CA PRO A 61 -7.46 14.97 0.67
C PRO A 61 -8.87 15.02 0.04
N SER A 62 -8.92 15.08 -1.28
CA SER A 62 -10.20 15.01 -2.00
C SER A 62 -10.87 13.66 -1.80
N THR A 63 -12.18 13.67 -1.62
CA THR A 63 -13.05 12.48 -1.65
C THR A 63 -13.70 12.28 -3.02
N ASN A 64 -13.30 13.05 -4.03
CA ASN A 64 -13.77 12.94 -5.40
C ASN A 64 -12.79 12.10 -6.23
N VAL A 65 -13.29 11.07 -6.88
CA VAL A 65 -12.51 10.16 -7.73
C VAL A 65 -11.84 10.89 -8.90
N ASP A 66 -12.51 11.84 -9.52
CA ASP A 66 -11.98 12.56 -10.68
C ASP A 66 -10.74 13.41 -10.34
N ASP A 67 -10.66 13.93 -9.12
CA ASP A 67 -9.47 14.65 -8.66
C ASP A 67 -8.26 13.70 -8.59
N TRP A 68 -8.46 12.50 -8.07
CA TRP A 68 -7.41 11.47 -7.99
C TRP A 68 -7.06 10.91 -9.37
N LYS A 69 -8.04 10.74 -10.27
CA LYS A 69 -7.77 10.36 -11.66
C LYS A 69 -6.87 11.37 -12.34
N ARG A 70 -7.16 12.67 -12.18
CA ARG A 70 -6.31 13.74 -12.71
C ARG A 70 -4.88 13.65 -12.16
N ILE A 71 -4.73 13.47 -10.83
CA ILE A 71 -3.43 13.33 -10.19
C ILE A 71 -2.68 12.11 -10.74
N PHE A 72 -3.30 10.94 -10.76
CA PHE A 72 -2.65 9.71 -11.19
C PHE A 72 -2.36 9.67 -12.69
N THR A 73 -3.22 10.26 -13.51
CA THR A 73 -2.95 10.42 -14.94
C THR A 73 -1.72 11.29 -15.17
N THR A 74 -1.62 12.42 -14.48
CA THR A 74 -0.43 13.28 -14.54
C THR A 74 0.83 12.52 -14.10
N ILE A 75 0.78 11.77 -13.01
CA ILE A 75 1.90 10.93 -12.53
C ILE A 75 2.32 9.93 -13.62
N LYS A 76 1.35 9.27 -14.28
CA LYS A 76 1.64 8.33 -15.38
C LYS A 76 2.26 8.99 -16.60
N GLU A 77 1.86 10.21 -16.95
CA GLU A 77 2.45 10.98 -18.04
C GLU A 77 3.96 11.25 -17.82
N TYR A 78 4.40 11.33 -16.57
CA TYR A 78 5.80 11.39 -16.20
C TYR A 78 6.50 10.01 -16.17
N GLY A 79 5.82 8.94 -16.59
CA GLY A 79 6.38 7.59 -16.65
C GLY A 79 6.39 6.85 -15.30
N MET A 80 5.72 7.38 -14.29
CA MET A 80 5.57 6.75 -12.99
C MET A 80 4.38 5.78 -12.99
N ASN A 81 4.40 4.80 -12.10
CA ASN A 81 3.35 3.77 -12.00
C ASN A 81 2.97 3.43 -10.56
N HIS A 82 3.51 4.16 -9.58
CA HIS A 82 3.34 3.86 -8.17
C HIS A 82 3.20 5.14 -7.34
N VAL A 83 2.35 5.09 -6.31
CA VAL A 83 2.25 6.12 -5.27
C VAL A 83 2.40 5.48 -3.90
N ARG A 84 3.33 5.99 -3.12
CA ARG A 84 3.49 5.69 -1.72
C ARG A 84 2.85 6.79 -0.88
N PHE A 85 1.85 6.44 -0.08
CA PHE A 85 1.23 7.34 0.89
C PHE A 85 2.01 7.27 2.21
N HIS A 86 2.85 8.26 2.43
CA HIS A 86 3.80 8.30 3.53
C HIS A 86 3.12 8.50 4.88
N SER A 87 3.10 7.46 5.70
CA SER A 87 2.51 7.45 7.05
C SER A 87 1.02 7.79 7.08
N TRP A 88 0.28 7.47 6.02
CA TRP A 88 -1.17 7.63 5.98
C TRP A 88 -1.84 6.69 4.96
N CYS A 89 -3.15 6.53 5.12
CA CYS A 89 -3.99 5.82 4.17
C CYS A 89 -4.91 6.83 3.47
N PRO A 90 -4.95 6.87 2.12
CA PRO A 90 -5.81 7.80 1.41
C PRO A 90 -7.29 7.38 1.47
N PRO A 91 -8.23 8.27 1.11
CA PRO A 91 -9.64 7.94 1.04
C PRO A 91 -9.95 6.95 -0.11
N GLU A 92 -11.11 6.30 -0.06
CA GLU A 92 -11.60 5.33 -1.05
C GLU A 92 -11.46 5.84 -2.49
N ALA A 93 -11.76 7.13 -2.72
CA ALA A 93 -11.64 7.77 -4.03
C ALA A 93 -10.25 7.64 -4.68
N ALA A 94 -9.19 7.57 -3.88
CA ALA A 94 -7.84 7.33 -4.41
C ALA A 94 -7.66 5.88 -4.87
N PHE A 95 -8.24 4.91 -4.16
CA PHE A 95 -8.18 3.50 -4.57
C PHE A 95 -9.01 3.26 -5.83
N GLU A 96 -10.22 3.80 -5.91
CA GLU A 96 -11.07 3.73 -7.11
C GLU A 96 -10.35 4.33 -8.32
N ALA A 97 -9.80 5.52 -8.18
CA ALA A 97 -9.02 6.16 -9.24
C ALA A 97 -7.77 5.33 -9.62
N GLY A 98 -7.09 4.75 -8.63
CA GLY A 98 -5.95 3.86 -8.84
C GLY A 98 -6.32 2.63 -9.66
N ASP A 99 -7.47 2.04 -9.39
CA ASP A 99 -8.00 0.89 -10.12
C ASP A 99 -8.30 1.25 -11.58
N GLU A 100 -8.97 2.37 -11.82
CA GLU A 100 -9.36 2.80 -13.16
C GLU A 100 -8.17 3.28 -14.02
N VAL A 101 -7.27 4.05 -13.42
CA VAL A 101 -6.10 4.59 -14.13
C VAL A 101 -4.97 3.56 -14.24
N GLY A 102 -4.94 2.55 -13.36
CA GLY A 102 -3.88 1.56 -13.27
C GLY A 102 -2.64 2.11 -12.57
N MET A 103 -2.83 2.74 -11.41
CA MET A 103 -1.76 3.20 -10.53
C MET A 103 -1.59 2.19 -9.39
N TYR A 104 -0.37 1.75 -9.12
CA TYR A 104 -0.09 0.88 -7.97
C TYR A 104 0.03 1.70 -6.70
N LEU A 105 -0.66 1.28 -5.65
CA LEU A 105 -0.75 2.04 -4.40
C LEU A 105 -0.12 1.28 -3.24
N GLN A 106 0.63 2.04 -2.43
CA GLN A 106 1.12 1.64 -1.12
C GLN A 106 0.49 2.53 -0.07
N ALA A 107 -0.39 1.99 0.76
CA ALA A 107 -0.90 2.66 1.94
C ALA A 107 -0.04 2.34 3.18
N GLU A 108 0.06 3.27 4.09
CA GLU A 108 0.78 3.09 5.35
C GLU A 108 -0.14 3.38 6.54
N LEU A 109 0.15 2.72 7.67
CA LEU A 109 -0.44 3.12 8.94
C LEU A 109 0.06 4.52 9.31
N PRO A 110 -0.70 5.29 10.08
CA PRO A 110 -0.29 6.63 10.54
C PRO A 110 0.79 6.52 11.62
N MET A 111 1.92 5.88 11.27
CA MET A 111 3.00 5.55 12.19
C MET A 111 4.33 6.12 11.69
N TRP A 112 4.88 7.04 12.45
CA TRP A 112 6.24 7.56 12.31
C TRP A 112 6.75 7.90 13.69
N ILE A 113 7.12 6.87 14.46
CA ILE A 113 7.42 6.97 15.89
C ILE A 113 8.73 6.27 16.25
N LYS A 114 9.35 6.74 17.34
CA LYS A 114 10.65 6.23 17.84
C LYS A 114 10.52 5.30 19.03
N ASP A 115 9.30 5.02 19.47
CA ASP A 115 9.02 4.30 20.70
C ASP A 115 7.99 3.18 20.52
N VAL A 116 8.08 2.48 19.37
CA VAL A 116 7.21 1.34 19.07
C VAL A 116 7.22 0.34 20.21
N GLY A 117 6.04 -0.08 20.62
CA GLY A 117 5.85 -1.07 21.69
C GLY A 117 5.92 -0.51 23.11
N LYS A 118 6.21 0.79 23.29
CA LYS A 118 6.24 1.42 24.63
C LYS A 118 4.86 1.57 25.24
N TYR A 119 3.84 1.82 24.44
CA TYR A 119 2.47 2.09 24.88
C TYR A 119 1.51 1.05 24.28
N PRO A 120 0.88 0.20 25.13
CA PRO A 120 -0.02 -0.86 24.66
C PRO A 120 -1.24 -0.33 23.87
N ASP A 121 -1.84 0.77 24.32
CA ASP A 121 -2.99 1.42 23.68
C ASP A 121 -2.70 1.87 22.24
N ARG A 122 -1.48 2.35 21.97
CA ARG A 122 -1.06 2.68 20.59
C ARG A 122 -0.95 1.44 19.73
N ARG A 123 -0.42 0.34 20.26
CA ARG A 123 -0.36 -0.94 19.55
C ARG A 123 -1.75 -1.40 19.15
N ASP A 124 -2.69 -1.38 20.09
CA ASP A 124 -4.08 -1.79 19.85
C ASP A 124 -4.76 -0.89 18.80
N PHE A 125 -4.47 0.41 18.82
CA PHE A 125 -4.93 1.34 17.81
C PHE A 125 -4.39 0.97 16.43
N PHE A 126 -3.09 0.78 16.26
CA PHE A 126 -2.49 0.45 14.97
C PHE A 126 -2.96 -0.90 14.43
N GLU A 127 -3.16 -1.87 15.30
CA GLU A 127 -3.71 -3.17 14.90
C GLU A 127 -5.15 -3.04 14.40
N LYS A 128 -6.01 -2.30 15.08
CA LYS A 128 -7.38 -2.02 14.64
C LYS A 128 -7.42 -1.24 13.34
N GLU A 129 -6.58 -0.24 13.21
CA GLU A 129 -6.47 0.58 11.99
C GLU A 129 -6.01 -0.26 10.81
N MET A 130 -5.05 -1.16 11.01
CA MET A 130 -4.60 -2.10 9.98
C MET A 130 -5.76 -2.95 9.45
N TYR A 131 -6.56 -3.54 10.33
CA TYR A 131 -7.71 -4.34 9.91
C TYR A 131 -8.78 -3.48 9.23
N ALA A 132 -9.04 -2.27 9.74
CA ALA A 132 -10.01 -1.35 9.13
C ALA A 132 -9.62 -0.97 7.69
N ILE A 133 -8.35 -0.69 7.45
CA ILE A 133 -7.82 -0.41 6.09
C ILE A 133 -7.97 -1.64 5.19
N LEU A 134 -7.65 -2.83 5.69
CA LEU A 134 -7.75 -4.07 4.91
C LEU A 134 -9.20 -4.44 4.60
N ASP A 135 -10.12 -4.23 5.54
CA ASP A 135 -11.55 -4.47 5.35
C ASP A 135 -12.17 -3.49 4.34
N ALA A 136 -11.84 -2.20 4.49
CA ALA A 136 -12.39 -1.16 3.63
C ALA A 136 -11.86 -1.24 2.19
N TYR A 137 -10.54 -1.40 2.04
CA TYR A 137 -9.86 -1.20 0.75
C TYR A 137 -9.20 -2.46 0.19
N GLY A 138 -9.30 -3.59 0.89
CA GLY A 138 -8.62 -4.83 0.51
C GLY A 138 -9.00 -5.38 -0.87
N ASN A 139 -10.16 -5.02 -1.41
CA ASN A 139 -10.62 -5.49 -2.71
C ASN A 139 -10.10 -4.67 -3.90
N HIS A 140 -9.53 -3.49 -3.65
CA HIS A 140 -8.99 -2.66 -4.73
C HIS A 140 -7.74 -3.32 -5.36
N PRO A 141 -7.74 -3.62 -6.67
CA PRO A 141 -6.59 -4.23 -7.34
C PRO A 141 -5.37 -3.32 -7.39
N SER A 142 -5.53 -2.01 -7.30
CA SER A 142 -4.44 -1.04 -7.20
C SER A 142 -3.67 -1.13 -5.88
N PHE A 143 -4.31 -1.57 -4.79
CA PHE A 143 -3.70 -1.67 -3.47
C PHE A 143 -2.80 -2.91 -3.35
N ILE A 144 -1.55 -2.78 -3.77
CA ILE A 144 -0.60 -3.90 -3.85
C ILE A 144 0.42 -3.97 -2.72
N LEU A 145 0.68 -2.87 -2.01
CA LEU A 145 1.65 -2.79 -0.93
C LEU A 145 1.05 -2.11 0.30
N MET A 146 1.39 -2.62 1.49
CA MET A 146 1.05 -2.00 2.76
C MET A 146 2.25 -2.02 3.71
N CYS A 147 2.48 -0.91 4.41
CA CYS A 147 3.55 -0.79 5.40
C CYS A 147 3.00 -0.27 6.73
N ASN A 148 3.63 -0.66 7.84
CA ASN A 148 3.25 -0.13 9.15
C ASN A 148 3.66 1.33 9.36
N GLY A 149 4.32 1.96 8.41
CA GLY A 149 4.67 3.38 8.45
C GLY A 149 6.14 3.67 8.16
N ASN A 150 6.57 4.89 8.47
CA ASN A 150 7.87 5.40 8.05
C ASN A 150 8.87 5.48 9.20
N GLU A 151 10.11 5.07 8.95
CA GLU A 151 11.27 5.27 9.84
C GLU A 151 11.01 4.94 11.31
N ASN A 152 10.23 3.91 11.57
CA ASN A 152 9.88 3.53 12.94
C ASN A 152 11.11 3.02 13.70
N GLU A 153 11.20 3.37 14.98
CA GLU A 153 12.23 2.92 15.91
C GLU A 153 11.57 2.31 17.16
N GLY A 154 12.29 1.47 17.89
CA GLY A 154 11.82 0.85 19.13
C GLY A 154 11.75 -0.68 19.04
N ASN A 155 10.65 -1.27 19.47
CA ASN A 155 10.50 -2.73 19.49
C ASN A 155 10.02 -3.28 18.14
N PHE A 156 10.96 -3.76 17.33
CA PHE A 156 10.67 -4.32 16.01
C PHE A 156 9.86 -5.63 16.06
N ALA A 157 9.86 -6.36 17.18
CA ALA A 157 8.99 -7.54 17.31
C ALA A 157 7.50 -7.17 17.26
N VAL A 158 7.14 -5.98 17.72
CA VAL A 158 5.76 -5.47 17.61
C VAL A 158 5.40 -5.15 16.16
N LEU A 159 6.32 -4.54 15.40
CA LEU A 159 6.12 -4.29 13.97
C LEU A 159 6.01 -5.58 13.17
N GLU A 160 6.86 -6.56 13.49
CA GLU A 160 6.83 -7.88 12.86
C GLU A 160 5.53 -8.64 13.14
N ASP A 161 5.01 -8.55 14.38
CA ASP A 161 3.72 -9.14 14.75
C ASP A 161 2.56 -8.55 13.92
N LEU A 162 2.54 -7.24 13.71
CA LEU A 162 1.57 -6.59 12.82
C LEU A 162 1.69 -7.08 11.37
N VAL A 163 2.91 -7.20 10.84
CA VAL A 163 3.14 -7.75 9.49
C VAL A 163 2.58 -9.17 9.38
N LYS A 164 2.91 -10.05 10.33
CA LYS A 164 2.41 -11.44 10.34
C LYS A 164 0.90 -11.52 10.43
N LYS A 165 0.28 -10.66 11.24
CA LYS A 165 -1.18 -10.57 11.36
C LYS A 165 -1.82 -10.12 10.05
N ALA A 166 -1.27 -9.09 9.41
CA ALA A 166 -1.75 -8.60 8.12
C ALA A 166 -1.63 -9.68 7.03
N GLN A 167 -0.49 -10.35 6.93
CA GLN A 167 -0.28 -11.46 5.98
C GLN A 167 -1.26 -12.62 6.18
N LYS A 168 -1.56 -12.94 7.44
CA LYS A 168 -2.54 -13.99 7.76
C LYS A 168 -3.97 -13.59 7.44
N TYR A 169 -4.29 -12.31 7.63
CA TYR A 169 -5.63 -11.77 7.42
C TYR A 169 -5.95 -11.58 5.94
N ASP A 170 -5.03 -10.99 5.19
CA ASP A 170 -5.18 -10.72 3.76
C ASP A 170 -3.84 -10.88 3.03
N ASN A 171 -3.66 -11.99 2.34
CA ASN A 171 -2.43 -12.31 1.61
C ASN A 171 -2.42 -11.81 0.15
N ARG A 172 -3.36 -10.95 -0.24
CA ARG A 172 -3.49 -10.46 -1.62
C ARG A 172 -2.53 -9.33 -1.98
N ARG A 173 -1.69 -8.88 -1.05
CA ARG A 173 -0.66 -7.85 -1.22
C ARG A 173 0.59 -8.17 -0.42
N LEU A 174 1.63 -7.36 -0.61
CA LEU A 174 2.85 -7.50 0.17
C LEU A 174 2.90 -6.50 1.33
N TYR A 175 3.58 -6.89 2.39
CA TYR A 175 3.65 -6.16 3.66
C TYR A 175 5.08 -5.90 4.09
N SER A 176 5.30 -4.74 4.74
CA SER A 176 6.58 -4.35 5.33
C SER A 176 6.38 -3.70 6.69
N ALA A 177 7.33 -3.88 7.58
CA ALA A 177 7.28 -3.39 8.96
C ALA A 177 7.56 -1.89 9.08
N SER A 178 8.44 -1.37 8.25
CA SER A 178 8.80 0.05 8.26
C SER A 178 9.55 0.41 6.98
N THR A 179 9.35 1.62 6.52
CA THR A 179 10.15 2.15 5.40
C THR A 179 11.40 2.83 5.93
N ALA A 180 12.48 2.79 5.12
CA ALA A 180 13.72 3.57 5.23
C ALA A 180 14.61 3.31 6.46
N ARG A 181 14.31 2.39 7.34
CA ARG A 181 15.11 2.09 8.55
C ARG A 181 15.44 0.61 8.61
N THR A 182 14.89 -0.05 9.61
CA THR A 182 15.11 -1.47 9.85
C THR A 182 13.94 -2.27 9.30
N HIS A 183 14.25 -3.40 8.75
CA HIS A 183 13.27 -4.38 8.30
C HIS A 183 13.26 -5.58 9.26
N THR A 184 12.20 -6.36 9.19
CA THR A 184 12.01 -7.59 9.96
C THR A 184 12.10 -8.81 9.05
N PRO A 185 12.35 -10.01 9.60
CA PRO A 185 12.37 -11.24 8.79
C PRO A 185 11.08 -11.54 8.03
N SER A 186 9.95 -10.96 8.47
CA SER A 186 8.64 -11.17 7.84
C SER A 186 8.32 -10.17 6.73
N ASP A 187 9.19 -9.19 6.49
CA ASP A 187 8.97 -8.21 5.42
C ASP A 187 9.07 -8.86 4.04
N GLN A 188 8.11 -8.55 3.19
CA GLN A 188 8.03 -9.07 1.82
C GLN A 188 8.55 -8.12 0.77
N TYR A 189 8.75 -6.85 1.13
CA TYR A 189 9.39 -5.83 0.29
C TYR A 189 10.07 -4.78 1.18
N TYR A 190 10.92 -3.97 0.57
CA TYR A 190 11.65 -2.91 1.28
C TYR A 190 11.50 -1.59 0.55
N VAL A 191 11.36 -0.52 1.34
CA VAL A 191 11.54 0.85 0.87
C VAL A 191 12.79 1.38 1.55
N SER A 192 13.82 1.66 0.78
CA SER A 192 15.07 2.21 1.29
C SER A 192 15.40 3.51 0.58
N HIS A 193 16.26 4.32 1.18
CA HIS A 193 16.81 5.50 0.55
C HIS A 193 18.31 5.31 0.31
N VAL A 194 18.80 5.97 -0.73
CA VAL A 194 20.24 5.99 -1.01
C VAL A 194 20.95 6.74 0.11
N THR A 195 21.90 6.09 0.76
CA THR A 195 22.73 6.76 1.76
C THR A 195 23.67 7.75 1.09
N SER A 196 24.29 8.65 1.90
CA SER A 196 25.30 9.60 1.45
C SER A 196 26.50 8.97 0.74
N LYS A 197 26.65 7.66 0.81
CA LYS A 197 27.70 6.86 0.14
C LYS A 197 27.21 6.18 -1.14
N GLY A 198 26.02 6.50 -1.62
CA GLY A 198 25.42 5.84 -2.80
C GLY A 198 24.97 4.39 -2.54
N TRP A 199 24.78 4.01 -1.28
CA TRP A 199 24.38 2.67 -0.92
C TRP A 199 22.87 2.60 -0.74
N ILE A 200 22.27 1.58 -1.30
CA ILE A 200 20.92 1.15 -0.96
C ILE A 200 21.08 0.03 0.05
N THR A 201 20.51 0.20 1.22
CA THR A 201 20.45 -0.89 2.20
C THR A 201 19.40 -1.87 1.75
N VAL A 202 19.83 -3.03 1.33
CA VAL A 202 18.94 -4.12 0.99
C VAL A 202 18.97 -5.20 2.05
N TYR A 203 18.03 -6.10 1.86
CA TYR A 203 17.87 -7.36 2.58
C TYR A 203 19.21 -7.99 2.97
N GLU A 204 19.30 -8.52 4.19
CA GLU A 204 20.47 -9.13 4.81
C GLU A 204 21.62 -8.17 5.17
N GLY A 205 21.36 -6.87 5.26
CA GLY A 205 22.36 -5.88 5.68
C GLY A 205 23.52 -5.73 4.70
N LYS A 206 23.40 -6.27 3.50
CA LYS A 206 24.39 -6.10 2.43
C LYS A 206 24.03 -4.89 1.58
N PRO A 207 25.00 -4.02 1.25
CA PRO A 207 24.78 -2.98 0.28
C PRO A 207 24.41 -3.60 -1.07
N SER A 208 23.43 -3.04 -1.73
CA SER A 208 23.08 -3.42 -3.10
C SER A 208 23.11 -2.20 -3.99
N THR A 209 23.63 -2.39 -5.18
CA THR A 209 23.46 -1.50 -6.32
C THR A 209 22.20 -1.84 -7.12
N ASP A 210 21.43 -2.81 -6.63
CA ASP A 210 20.22 -3.28 -7.28
C ASP A 210 19.05 -2.36 -6.91
N TRP A 211 18.77 -1.41 -7.75
CA TRP A 211 17.65 -0.47 -7.67
C TRP A 211 16.29 -1.15 -7.84
N ASP A 212 16.28 -2.43 -8.15
CA ASP A 212 15.11 -3.20 -8.53
C ASP A 212 14.32 -3.74 -7.33
N ARG A 213 14.73 -3.41 -6.10
CA ARG A 213 14.04 -3.81 -4.87
C ARG A 213 13.31 -2.66 -4.16
N CYS A 214 13.26 -1.50 -4.77
CA CYS A 214 12.46 -0.37 -4.29
C CYS A 214 11.04 -0.42 -4.86
#